data_d336e9f00930096ee0b30d4e2dfdec25
#
_entry.id   d336e9f00930096ee0b30d4e2dfdec25
#
_cell.length_a   1.000
_cell.length_b   1.000
_cell.length_c   1.000
_cell.angle_alpha   90.00
_cell.angle_beta   90.00
_cell.angle_gamma   90.00
#
_symmetry.space_group_name_H-M   'P 1'
#
loop_
_entity.id
_entity.type
_entity.pdbx_description
1 polymer ?
#
loop_
_entity_poly.entity_id
_entity_poly.type
_entity_poly.pdbx_seq_one_letter_code
_entity_poly.pdbx_strand_id
1 'polypeptide(L)'
;MRTHPMKLVTVVAESEVEHRLTEELLLLGAAGFTVVEGRGAGTRHARPSDLPGSNVRIETVVPAAVAERILERLSEHWFADYSLIAYVSDVQVVRTRKYDAQQPSTPTGADHAAR
;
A
#
# COMPACT_ATOMS: atom_id res chain seq x y z
N MET A 1 -23.81 9.30 7.55
CA MET A 1 -22.44 8.83 7.76
C MET A 1 -21.50 9.45 6.74
N ARG A 2 -20.39 9.91 7.20
CA ARG A 2 -19.44 10.50 6.28
C ARG A 2 -18.41 9.50 5.83
N THR A 3 -18.10 9.52 4.57
CA THR A 3 -17.03 8.69 4.05
C THR A 3 -16.08 9.57 3.25
N HIS A 4 -14.87 9.10 3.08
CA HIS A 4 -13.85 9.81 2.32
C HIS A 4 -13.29 8.91 1.24
N PRO A 5 -13.20 9.39 0.02
CA PRO A 5 -12.61 8.59 -1.05
C PRO A 5 -11.12 8.48 -0.88
N MET A 6 -10.64 7.28 -0.92
CA MET A 6 -9.22 6.99 -0.78
C MET A 6 -8.86 5.89 -1.76
N LYS A 7 -7.60 5.55 -1.79
CA LYS A 7 -7.12 4.47 -2.64
C LYS A 7 -6.56 3.36 -1.76
N LEU A 8 -6.91 2.14 -2.09
CA LEU A 8 -6.31 0.98 -1.45
C LEU A 8 -5.23 0.46 -2.39
N VAL A 9 -3.99 0.54 -1.99
CA VAL A 9 -2.90 -0.01 -2.76
C VAL A 9 -2.56 -1.37 -2.17
N THR A 10 -2.53 -2.37 -3.03
CA THR A 10 -2.22 -3.73 -2.61
C THR A 10 -0.98 -4.20 -3.35
N VAL A 11 -0.04 -4.75 -2.62
CA VAL A 11 1.18 -5.30 -3.21
C VAL A 11 1.30 -6.73 -2.74
N VAL A 12 1.44 -7.66 -3.67
CA VAL A 12 1.65 -9.06 -3.33
C VAL A 12 3.07 -9.41 -3.74
N ALA A 13 3.85 -9.89 -2.81
CA ALA A 13 5.27 -10.13 -3.02
C ALA A 13 5.73 -11.31 -2.20
N GLU A 14 6.96 -11.70 -2.42
CA GLU A 14 7.55 -12.75 -1.60
C GLU A 14 7.89 -12.20 -0.24
N SER A 15 7.80 -13.05 0.77
CA SER A 15 7.94 -12.57 2.13
C SER A 15 9.33 -12.01 2.42
N GLU A 16 10.32 -12.41 1.66
CA GLU A 16 11.67 -11.91 1.89
C GLU A 16 11.80 -10.41 1.72
N VAL A 17 10.95 -9.81 0.93
CA VAL A 17 11.06 -8.37 0.69
C VAL A 17 10.05 -7.56 1.49
N GLU A 18 9.32 -8.21 2.39
CA GLU A 18 8.27 -7.52 3.13
C GLU A 18 8.77 -6.27 3.85
N HIS A 19 9.85 -6.43 4.59
CA HIS A 19 10.32 -5.34 5.42
C HIS A 19 10.74 -4.13 4.58
N ARG A 20 11.45 -4.40 3.50
CA ARG A 20 11.88 -3.30 2.64
C ARG A 20 10.72 -2.62 1.94
N LEU A 21 9.71 -3.41 1.54
CA LEU A 21 8.54 -2.83 0.92
C LEU A 21 7.76 -1.97 1.88
N THR A 22 7.54 -2.44 3.10
CA THR A 22 6.76 -1.65 4.04
C THR A 22 7.48 -0.38 4.44
N GLU A 23 8.80 -0.45 4.55
CA GLU A 23 9.56 0.77 4.81
C GLU A 23 9.40 1.76 3.67
N GLU A 24 9.44 1.25 2.45
CA GLU A 24 9.29 2.11 1.30
C GLU A 24 7.92 2.79 1.30
N LEU A 25 6.88 2.04 1.61
CA LEU A 25 5.54 2.62 1.64
C LEU A 25 5.45 3.77 2.64
N LEU A 26 6.04 3.59 3.79
CA LEU A 26 6.01 4.65 4.80
C LEU A 26 6.79 5.88 4.35
N LEU A 27 7.91 5.66 3.70
CA LEU A 27 8.69 6.78 3.19
C LEU A 27 7.96 7.54 2.11
N LEU A 28 7.11 6.86 1.37
CA LEU A 28 6.38 7.51 0.30
C LEU A 28 5.10 8.19 0.76
N GLY A 29 4.77 8.05 2.02
CA GLY A 29 3.65 8.80 2.58
C GLY A 29 2.51 8.00 3.12
N ALA A 30 2.62 6.66 3.13
CA ALA A 30 1.55 5.86 3.71
C ALA A 30 1.52 6.06 5.21
N ALA A 31 0.34 6.16 5.77
CA ALA A 31 0.19 6.35 7.20
C ALA A 31 0.31 5.04 7.97
N GLY A 32 0.09 3.94 7.28
CA GLY A 32 0.20 2.64 7.93
C GLY A 32 -0.06 1.56 6.89
N PHE A 33 -0.02 0.33 7.31
CA PHE A 33 -0.23 -0.78 6.38
C PHE A 33 -0.67 -2.01 7.15
N THR A 34 -1.18 -2.97 6.41
CA THR A 34 -1.54 -4.27 6.94
C THR A 34 -0.83 -5.32 6.11
N VAL A 35 -0.31 -6.35 6.75
CA VAL A 35 0.34 -7.43 6.05
C VAL A 35 -0.40 -8.73 6.35
N VAL A 36 -0.72 -9.47 5.30
CA VAL A 36 -1.35 -10.77 5.44
C VAL A 36 -0.43 -11.79 4.78
N GLU A 37 -0.11 -12.83 5.49
CA GLU A 37 0.70 -13.90 4.92
C GLU A 37 -0.18 -14.83 4.13
N GLY A 38 0.37 -15.39 3.08
CA GLY A 38 -0.39 -16.30 2.27
C GLY A 38 0.50 -17.20 1.46
N ARG A 39 -0.12 -17.92 0.56
CA ARG A 39 0.64 -18.73 -0.36
C ARG A 39 -0.02 -18.67 -1.71
N GLY A 40 0.74 -18.89 -2.74
CA GLY A 40 0.24 -18.83 -4.08
C GLY A 40 1.35 -19.08 -5.04
N ALA A 41 1.03 -19.10 -6.30
CA ALA A 41 2.01 -19.31 -7.36
C ALA A 41 1.99 -18.13 -8.29
N GLY A 42 3.16 -17.69 -8.67
CA GLY A 42 3.28 -16.58 -9.59
C GLY A 42 3.70 -17.06 -10.94
N THR A 43 3.95 -16.11 -11.81
CA THR A 43 4.33 -16.43 -13.15
C THR A 43 5.76 -16.91 -13.24
N ARG A 44 6.59 -16.58 -12.27
CA ARG A 44 7.93 -17.00 -12.37
C ARG A 44 8.10 -18.44 -12.11
N HIS A 45 7.94 -18.87 -10.94
CA HIS A 45 8.07 -20.23 -10.64
C HIS A 45 7.24 -20.55 -9.49
N ALA A 46 6.85 -21.71 -9.43
CA ALA A 46 6.20 -22.12 -8.31
C ALA A 46 7.19 -22.56 -7.38
N ARG A 47 7.20 -22.96 -6.43
CA ARG A 47 8.05 -23.51 -5.59
C ARG A 47 8.04 -22.85 -4.30
N PRO A 48 9.00 -22.10 -3.91
CA PRO A 48 8.99 -21.53 -2.59
C PRO A 48 7.77 -20.68 -2.34
N SER A 49 7.24 -20.06 -3.40
CA SER A 49 6.10 -19.21 -3.19
C SER A 49 4.83 -19.97 -2.96
N ASP A 50 4.85 -21.27 -3.11
CA ASP A 50 3.67 -22.06 -2.82
C ASP A 50 3.60 -22.46 -1.36
N LEU A 51 4.64 -22.21 -0.59
CA LEU A 51 4.65 -22.62 0.81
C LEU A 51 3.87 -21.63 1.65
N PRO A 52 3.25 -22.10 2.73
CA PRO A 52 2.51 -21.19 3.60
C PRO A 52 3.43 -20.10 4.14
N GLY A 53 2.98 -18.88 4.10
CA GLY A 53 3.76 -17.76 4.61
C GLY A 53 4.86 -17.28 3.71
N SER A 54 5.02 -17.86 2.52
CA SER A 54 6.10 -17.45 1.65
C SER A 54 5.74 -16.21 0.85
N ASN A 55 4.49 -15.84 0.82
CA ASN A 55 4.04 -14.61 0.16
C ASN A 55 3.36 -13.72 1.15
N VAL A 56 3.35 -12.43 0.87
CA VAL A 56 2.63 -11.47 1.69
C VAL A 56 1.78 -10.60 0.80
N ARG A 57 0.64 -10.18 1.32
CA ARG A 57 -0.18 -9.16 0.71
C ARG A 57 -0.12 -7.96 1.62
N ILE A 58 0.41 -6.88 1.12
CA ILE A 58 0.56 -5.65 1.88
C ILE A 58 -0.47 -4.68 1.39
N GLU A 59 -1.25 -4.13 2.30
CA GLU A 59 -2.31 -3.20 1.93
C GLU A 59 -2.13 -1.89 2.65
N THR A 60 -2.34 -0.80 1.96
CA THR A 60 -2.31 0.50 2.59
C THR A 60 -3.38 1.38 1.94
N VAL A 61 -4.08 2.13 2.79
CA VAL A 61 -5.13 3.04 2.32
C VAL A 61 -4.53 4.43 2.34
N VAL A 62 -4.51 5.08 1.19
CA VAL A 62 -3.77 6.34 1.03
C VAL A 62 -4.54 7.30 0.13
N PRO A 63 -4.21 8.57 0.17
CA PRO A 63 -4.76 9.51 -0.81
C PRO A 63 -4.25 9.19 -2.22
N ALA A 64 -4.94 9.66 -3.21
CA ALA A 64 -4.61 9.37 -4.60
C ALA A 64 -3.17 9.75 -4.95
N ALA A 65 -2.70 10.87 -4.46
CA ALA A 65 -1.35 11.31 -4.79
C ALA A 65 -0.29 10.38 -4.24
N VAL A 66 -0.55 9.84 -3.06
CA VAL A 66 0.39 8.89 -2.47
C VAL A 66 0.35 7.58 -3.25
N ALA A 67 -0.84 7.16 -3.65
CA ALA A 67 -0.96 5.94 -4.45
C ALA A 67 -0.14 6.06 -5.73
N GLU A 68 -0.20 7.22 -6.37
CA GLU A 68 0.58 7.41 -7.57
C GLU A 68 2.08 7.32 -7.31
N ARG A 69 2.54 7.92 -6.23
CA ARG A 69 3.95 7.84 -5.90
C ARG A 69 4.39 6.41 -5.64
N ILE A 70 3.53 5.65 -4.97
CA ILE A 70 3.86 4.27 -4.68
C ILE A 70 3.98 3.46 -5.98
N LEU A 71 3.00 3.60 -6.86
CA LEU A 71 3.03 2.84 -8.09
C LEU A 71 4.20 3.23 -8.97
N GLU A 72 4.53 4.50 -9.02
CA GLU A 72 5.67 4.94 -9.77
C GLU A 72 6.96 4.35 -9.22
N ARG A 73 7.09 4.36 -7.91
CA ARG A 73 8.31 3.84 -7.30
C ARG A 73 8.44 2.34 -7.55
N LEU A 74 7.34 1.60 -7.44
CA LEU A 74 7.40 0.19 -7.68
C LEU A 74 7.76 -0.09 -9.14
N SER A 75 7.21 0.69 -10.04
CA SER A 75 7.48 0.52 -11.45
C SER A 75 8.94 0.80 -11.79
N GLU A 76 9.51 1.81 -11.16
CA GLU A 76 10.86 2.22 -11.50
C GLU A 76 11.93 1.42 -10.80
N HIS A 77 11.66 0.92 -9.62
CA HIS A 77 12.72 0.35 -8.79
C HIS A 77 12.47 -1.06 -8.30
N TRP A 78 11.31 -1.62 -8.55
CA TRP A 78 10.99 -2.94 -8.00
C TRP A 78 10.60 -3.97 -9.03
N PHE A 79 9.78 -3.60 -10.00
CA PHE A 79 9.22 -4.60 -10.91
C PHE A 79 10.29 -5.34 -11.70
N ALA A 80 11.38 -4.69 -12.02
CA ALA A 80 12.39 -5.34 -12.83
C ALA A 80 13.13 -6.44 -12.07
N ASP A 81 13.28 -6.25 -10.77
CA ASP A 81 14.14 -7.13 -10.00
C ASP A 81 13.38 -8.10 -9.10
N TYR A 82 12.12 -7.85 -8.84
CA TYR A 82 11.39 -8.66 -7.88
C TYR A 82 10.08 -9.14 -8.47
N SER A 83 9.67 -10.33 -8.04
CA SER A 83 8.42 -10.89 -8.51
C SER A 83 7.30 -10.38 -7.61
N LEU A 84 6.62 -9.35 -8.07
CA LEU A 84 5.52 -8.83 -7.28
C LEU A 84 4.47 -8.24 -8.21
N ILE A 85 3.27 -8.08 -7.69
CA ILE A 85 2.22 -7.39 -8.40
C ILE A 85 1.66 -6.33 -7.49
N ALA A 86 1.13 -5.29 -8.09
CA ALA A 86 0.52 -4.23 -7.33
C ALA A 86 -0.73 -3.77 -8.05
N TYR A 87 -1.73 -3.39 -7.28
CA TYR A 87 -2.95 -2.88 -7.88
C TYR A 87 -3.62 -1.90 -6.93
N VAL A 88 -4.54 -1.13 -7.46
CA VAL A 88 -5.19 -0.07 -6.72
C VAL A 88 -6.69 -0.21 -6.86
N SER A 89 -7.39 -0.03 -5.76
CA SER A 89 -8.85 -0.01 -5.76
C SER A 89 -9.32 1.27 -5.14
N ASP A 90 -10.49 1.73 -5.59
CA ASP A 90 -11.11 2.88 -4.95
C ASP A 90 -11.88 2.39 -3.74
N VAL A 91 -11.73 3.10 -2.64
CA VAL A 91 -12.45 2.73 -1.43
C VAL A 91 -13.03 3.98 -0.79
N GLN A 92 -14.03 3.77 0.05
CA GLN A 92 -14.62 4.84 0.84
C GLN A 92 -14.32 4.53 2.30
N VAL A 93 -13.65 5.44 2.96
CA VAL A 93 -13.22 5.21 4.34
C VAL A 93 -14.14 5.94 5.29
N VAL A 94 -14.57 5.25 6.30
CA VAL A 94 -15.51 5.80 7.27
C VAL A 94 -14.82 6.56 8.39
N ARG A 95 -13.71 6.05 8.87
CA ARG A 95 -13.03 6.62 9.96
C ARG A 95 -12.38 7.90 9.57
N THR A 96 -12.68 8.93 10.23
CA THR A 96 -12.35 10.20 9.65
C THR A 96 -11.14 10.89 10.19
N ARG A 97 -10.88 10.79 11.48
CA ARG A 97 -9.83 11.60 12.00
C ARG A 97 -8.49 11.39 11.34
N LYS A 98 -8.11 10.15 11.21
CA LYS A 98 -6.82 9.82 10.62
C LYS A 98 -6.75 10.18 9.16
N TYR A 99 -7.83 9.92 8.44
CA TYR A 99 -7.78 10.11 7.00
C TYR A 99 -8.07 11.53 6.57
N ASP A 100 -8.78 12.25 7.36
CA ASP A 100 -8.99 13.67 7.09
C ASP A 100 -7.65 14.39 7.07
N ALA A 101 -6.76 14.03 7.94
CA ALA A 101 -5.48 14.70 8.00
C ALA A 101 -4.63 14.44 6.79
N GLN A 102 -4.94 13.40 6.03
CA GLN A 102 -4.17 13.08 4.85
C GLN A 102 -4.74 13.66 3.59
N GLN A 103 -5.89 14.25 3.65
CA GLN A 103 -6.50 14.77 2.46
C GLN A 103 -5.98 16.16 2.17
N PRO A 104 -6.08 16.59 0.95
CA PRO A 104 -5.68 17.93 0.58
C PRO A 104 -6.46 18.85 1.46
N SER A 105 -5.79 19.69 2.09
CA SER A 105 -6.43 20.42 3.07
C SER A 105 -7.32 21.46 2.51
N THR A 106 -8.27 21.70 3.26
CA THR A 106 -9.03 22.84 2.99
C THR A 106 -8.24 23.92 3.58
N PRO A 107 -8.61 25.05 3.28
CA PRO A 107 -7.87 26.18 3.74
C PRO A 107 -7.74 26.30 5.22
N THR A 108 -8.61 25.75 5.93
CA THR A 108 -8.47 25.90 7.31
C THR A 108 -7.46 24.98 7.72
N GLY A 109 -6.80 24.58 7.12
CA GLY A 109 -5.85 23.76 7.36
C GLY A 109 -5.49 23.31 8.68
N ALA A 110 -6.05 23.81 9.57
CA ALA A 110 -5.64 23.51 10.86
C ALA A 110 -5.59 22.06 11.16
N ASP A 111 -6.45 21.43 10.64
CA ASP A 111 -6.54 20.13 11.03
C ASP A 111 -5.53 19.23 10.54
N HIS A 112 -4.91 19.55 9.61
CA HIS A 112 -4.08 18.58 9.09
C HIS A 112 -2.96 18.34 9.94
N ALA A 113 -2.71 19.10 10.75
CA ALA A 113 -1.61 18.83 11.51
C ALA A 113 -1.77 17.58 12.27
N ALA A 114 -2.88 17.16 12.41
CA ALA A 114 -3.02 16.10 13.22
C ALA A 114 -2.76 14.85 12.59
N ARG A 115 -2.08 14.36 12.21
CA ARG A 115 -1.90 13.11 11.71
C ARG A 115 -1.49 12.18 12.67
#